data_2a1acadd6210024e0dbfd97a34772ca9
#
_entry.id   2a1acadd6210024e0dbfd97a34772ca9
#
_cell.length_a   1.000
_cell.length_b   1.000
_cell.length_c   1.000
_cell.angle_alpha   90.00
_cell.angle_beta   90.00
_cell.angle_gamma   90.00
#
_symmetry.space_group_name_H-M   'P 1'
#
loop_
_entity.id
_entity.type
_entity.pdbx_description
1 polymer ?
#
loop_
_entity_poly.entity_id
_entity_poly.type
_entity_poly.pdbx_seq_one_letter_code
_entity_poly.pdbx_strand_id
1 'polypeptide(L)'
;MKIEQNEERGEKMNQFKLTFQLEKPFLPKNMESFMISFLKEATLNYSEEFHRGLYDKSKSVMKGYTFSYYLPNAKFQKEQISLGMPCFEVFFSDANLAESIQLLNSFKTMYGKSYPINCNSMKLVSVAAQKKKEITDSEIIVKMLSSLIVRRHNSDDNSDIYYTYEDDEFGEVLH
;
A
#
# COMPACT_ATOMS: atom_id res chain seq x y z
N MET A 1 -29.40 -38.18 -10.61
CA MET A 1 -29.48 -36.72 -10.75
C MET A 1 -28.43 -36.15 -9.79
N LYS A 2 -27.20 -35.90 -10.30
CA LYS A 2 -26.11 -35.32 -9.53
C LYS A 2 -26.28 -33.80 -9.56
N ILE A 3 -26.48 -33.19 -8.40
CA ILE A 3 -26.46 -31.75 -8.23
C ILE A 3 -24.97 -31.38 -8.12
N GLU A 4 -24.41 -30.84 -9.19
CA GLU A 4 -23.12 -30.17 -9.16
C GLU A 4 -23.31 -28.88 -8.37
N GLN A 5 -22.75 -28.84 -7.16
CA GLN A 5 -22.58 -27.61 -6.40
C GLN A 5 -21.47 -26.83 -7.09
N ASN A 6 -21.85 -25.86 -7.91
CA ASN A 6 -20.96 -24.76 -8.30
C ASN A 6 -20.69 -23.92 -7.04
N GLU A 7 -19.63 -24.25 -6.33
CA GLU A 7 -19.01 -23.31 -5.41
C GLU A 7 -18.43 -22.16 -6.26
N GLU A 8 -19.19 -21.08 -6.39
CA GLU A 8 -18.65 -19.79 -6.79
C GLU A 8 -17.52 -19.47 -5.80
N ARG A 9 -16.27 -19.67 -6.24
CA ARG A 9 -15.08 -19.15 -5.54
C ARG A 9 -15.20 -17.63 -5.53
N GLY A 10 -15.73 -17.08 -4.43
CA GLY A 10 -15.76 -15.65 -4.21
C GLY A 10 -14.37 -15.08 -4.50
N GLU A 11 -14.30 -14.17 -5.46
CA GLU A 11 -13.06 -13.46 -5.81
C GLU A 11 -12.51 -12.84 -4.53
N LYS A 12 -11.36 -13.31 -4.04
CA LYS A 12 -10.68 -12.76 -2.86
C LYS A 12 -10.18 -11.36 -3.22
N MET A 13 -10.94 -10.33 -2.85
CA MET A 13 -10.61 -8.93 -3.06
C MET A 13 -9.61 -8.46 -2.00
N ASN A 14 -8.32 -8.71 -2.26
CA ASN A 14 -7.24 -8.31 -1.35
C ASN A 14 -6.42 -7.13 -1.89
N GLN A 15 -6.79 -6.59 -3.07
CA GLN A 15 -6.04 -5.52 -3.72
C GLN A 15 -6.98 -4.42 -4.18
N PHE A 16 -6.57 -3.18 -3.93
CA PHE A 16 -7.32 -1.99 -4.32
C PHE A 16 -6.41 -1.02 -5.08
N LYS A 17 -7.02 -0.32 -6.03
CA LYS A 17 -6.41 0.87 -6.63
C LYS A 17 -7.14 2.09 -6.09
N LEU A 18 -6.43 2.95 -5.39
CA LEU A 18 -6.91 4.23 -4.88
C LEU A 18 -6.41 5.32 -5.84
N THR A 19 -7.31 6.16 -6.35
CA THR A 19 -6.92 7.31 -7.18
C THR A 19 -7.15 8.59 -6.39
N PHE A 20 -6.11 9.41 -6.30
CA PHE A 20 -6.13 10.70 -5.62
C PHE A 20 -6.01 11.84 -6.63
N GLN A 21 -6.87 12.83 -6.49
CA GLN A 21 -6.78 14.13 -7.13
C GLN A 21 -6.02 15.08 -6.22
N LEU A 22 -5.08 15.84 -6.78
CA LEU A 22 -4.35 16.89 -6.06
C LEU A 22 -4.89 18.28 -6.45
N GLU A 23 -4.77 19.24 -5.54
CA GLU A 23 -5.02 20.64 -5.85
C GLU A 23 -3.94 21.19 -6.80
N LYS A 24 -2.67 20.83 -6.57
CA LYS A 24 -1.52 21.24 -7.36
C LYS A 24 -0.73 20.01 -7.82
N PRO A 25 -0.07 20.03 -9.00
CA PRO A 25 0.60 18.85 -9.56
C PRO A 25 1.97 18.57 -8.90
N PHE A 26 2.01 18.52 -7.58
CA PHE A 26 3.20 18.12 -6.84
C PHE A 26 2.86 17.41 -5.53
N LEU A 27 3.79 16.63 -5.03
CA LEU A 27 3.74 15.92 -3.75
C LEU A 27 4.96 16.27 -2.89
N PRO A 28 4.84 16.26 -1.56
CA PRO A 28 6.00 16.32 -0.68
C PRO A 28 6.86 15.06 -0.83
N LYS A 29 8.16 15.15 -0.60
CA LYS A 29 9.07 13.98 -0.70
C LYS A 29 8.71 12.85 0.27
N ASN A 30 8.30 13.20 1.47
CA ASN A 30 7.94 12.22 2.49
C ASN A 30 6.53 11.68 2.25
N MET A 31 6.38 10.89 1.17
CA MET A 31 5.10 10.32 0.78
C MET A 31 4.55 9.31 1.80
N GLU A 32 5.41 8.53 2.42
CA GLU A 32 4.99 7.55 3.43
C GLU A 32 4.32 8.22 4.62
N SER A 33 4.89 9.32 5.11
CA SER A 33 4.38 10.01 6.29
C SER A 33 2.94 10.51 6.10
N PHE A 34 2.63 11.18 4.99
CA PHE A 34 1.27 11.64 4.77
C PHE A 34 0.31 10.50 4.42
N MET A 35 0.78 9.45 3.74
CA MET A 35 -0.06 8.29 3.44
C MET A 35 -0.41 7.51 4.72
N ILE A 36 0.55 7.27 5.59
CA ILE A 36 0.29 6.65 6.90
C ILE A 36 -0.65 7.53 7.74
N SER A 37 -0.50 8.85 7.70
CA SER A 37 -1.41 9.78 8.37
C SER A 37 -2.83 9.69 7.82
N PHE A 38 -2.98 9.64 6.49
CA PHE A 38 -4.26 9.43 5.81
C PHE A 38 -4.91 8.09 6.21
N LEU A 39 -4.13 7.00 6.24
CA LEU A 39 -4.61 5.67 6.65
C LEU A 39 -5.10 5.67 8.11
N LYS A 40 -4.37 6.33 9.01
CA LYS A 40 -4.77 6.47 10.41
C LYS A 40 -6.09 7.24 10.55
N GLU A 41 -6.26 8.34 9.82
CA GLU A 41 -7.51 9.10 9.85
C GLU A 41 -8.66 8.30 9.23
N ALA A 42 -8.43 7.62 8.10
CA ALA A 42 -9.44 6.79 7.46
C ALA A 42 -9.94 5.66 8.38
N THR A 43 -9.01 4.96 9.05
CA THR A 43 -9.36 3.87 9.98
C THR A 43 -10.06 4.38 11.23
N LEU A 44 -9.63 5.53 11.76
CA LEU A 44 -10.27 6.17 12.92
C LEU A 44 -11.70 6.63 12.60
N ASN A 45 -11.92 7.21 11.41
CA ASN A 45 -13.25 7.62 10.95
C ASN A 45 -14.19 6.43 10.71
N TYR A 46 -13.64 5.26 10.46
CA TYR A 46 -14.42 4.03 10.27
C TYR A 46 -14.76 3.34 11.60
N SER A 47 -13.73 3.08 12.43
CA SER A 47 -13.88 2.37 13.71
C SER A 47 -12.66 2.61 14.61
N GLU A 48 -12.90 3.11 15.83
CA GLU A 48 -11.85 3.27 16.84
C GLU A 48 -11.20 1.92 17.24
N GLU A 49 -12.01 0.85 17.30
CA GLU A 49 -11.53 -0.49 17.64
C GLU A 49 -10.57 -1.01 16.55
N PHE A 50 -10.95 -0.89 15.27
CA PHE A 50 -10.12 -1.27 14.14
C PHE A 50 -8.84 -0.41 14.09
N HIS A 51 -8.96 0.90 14.29
CA HIS A 51 -7.82 1.80 14.35
C HIS A 51 -6.84 1.40 15.46
N ARG A 52 -7.34 1.12 16.68
CA ARG A 52 -6.48 0.66 17.78
C ARG A 52 -5.82 -0.68 17.48
N GLY A 53 -6.53 -1.62 16.86
CA GLY A 53 -5.95 -2.91 16.43
C GLY A 53 -4.76 -2.73 15.50
N LEU A 54 -4.83 -1.77 14.58
CA LEU A 54 -3.73 -1.51 13.62
C LEU A 54 -2.61 -0.63 14.18
N TYR A 55 -2.93 0.37 15.02
CA TYR A 55 -1.99 1.45 15.39
C TYR A 55 -1.78 1.60 16.89
N ASP A 56 -2.02 0.54 17.68
CA ASP A 56 -1.74 0.55 19.11
C ASP A 56 -0.22 0.72 19.34
N LYS A 57 0.12 1.84 19.99
CA LYS A 57 1.52 2.20 20.29
C LYS A 57 2.15 1.33 21.37
N SER A 58 1.34 0.63 22.17
CA SER A 58 1.82 -0.26 23.24
C SER A 58 2.29 -1.63 22.73
N LYS A 59 2.00 -1.94 21.45
CA LYS A 59 2.31 -3.23 20.83
C LYS A 59 3.02 -3.02 19.50
N SER A 60 4.05 -3.84 19.24
CA SER A 60 4.64 -3.94 17.91
C SER A 60 3.70 -4.79 17.03
N VAL A 61 2.76 -4.13 16.34
CA VAL A 61 1.83 -4.81 15.42
C VAL A 61 2.43 -4.82 14.03
N MET A 62 2.75 -6.01 13.53
CA MET A 62 3.13 -6.18 12.13
C MET A 62 1.90 -5.93 11.25
N LYS A 63 2.04 -5.06 10.25
CA LYS A 63 0.95 -4.74 9.33
C LYS A 63 0.85 -5.81 8.25
N GLY A 64 -0.36 -6.32 8.02
CA GLY A 64 -0.66 -7.27 6.93
C GLY A 64 -0.73 -6.61 5.56
N TYR A 65 -0.78 -5.28 5.51
CA TYR A 65 -0.92 -4.52 4.28
C TYR A 65 0.41 -3.96 3.76
N THR A 66 0.44 -3.74 2.44
CA THR A 66 1.50 -3.01 1.75
C THR A 66 0.88 -2.10 0.69
N PHE A 67 1.64 -1.10 0.24
CA PHE A 67 1.19 -0.22 -0.83
C PHE A 67 2.37 0.30 -1.67
N SER A 68 2.06 0.65 -2.91
CA SER A 68 2.99 1.27 -3.84
C SER A 68 2.33 2.42 -4.58
N TYR A 69 3.14 3.31 -5.17
CA TYR A 69 2.66 4.51 -5.85
C TYR A 69 2.87 4.42 -7.35
N TYR A 70 1.90 4.92 -8.10
CA TYR A 70 2.08 5.32 -9.49
C TYR A 70 2.00 6.84 -9.59
N LEU A 71 3.09 7.45 -10.02
CA LEU A 71 3.29 8.88 -10.09
C LEU A 71 3.46 9.30 -11.56
N PRO A 72 2.41 9.86 -12.21
CA PRO A 72 2.46 10.14 -13.65
C PRO A 72 3.51 11.19 -13.99
N ASN A 73 4.49 10.82 -14.83
CA ASN A 73 5.58 11.69 -15.29
C ASN A 73 6.32 12.41 -14.15
N ALA A 74 6.58 11.68 -13.05
CA ALA A 74 7.20 12.24 -11.86
C ALA A 74 8.62 12.76 -12.13
N LYS A 75 8.90 13.96 -11.61
CA LYS A 75 10.23 14.57 -11.56
C LYS A 75 10.59 14.82 -10.10
N PHE A 76 11.57 14.08 -9.60
CA PHE A 76 12.06 14.19 -8.23
C PHE A 76 12.97 15.42 -8.10
N GLN A 77 12.55 16.40 -7.30
CA GLN A 77 13.30 17.63 -7.02
C GLN A 77 13.82 17.61 -5.58
N LYS A 78 14.57 18.62 -5.17
CA LYS A 78 15.17 18.68 -3.83
C LYS A 78 14.12 18.64 -2.71
N GLU A 79 13.01 19.37 -2.85
CA GLU A 79 12.01 19.55 -1.78
C GLU A 79 10.65 18.90 -2.10
N GLN A 80 10.38 18.55 -3.36
CA GLN A 80 9.09 18.04 -3.83
C GLN A 80 9.23 17.09 -5.00
N ILE A 81 8.14 16.39 -5.32
CA ILE A 81 7.98 15.56 -6.51
C ILE A 81 6.95 16.25 -7.39
N SER A 82 7.37 16.78 -8.54
CA SER A 82 6.45 17.35 -9.52
C SER A 82 5.86 16.24 -10.39
N LEU A 83 4.57 16.35 -10.69
CA LEU A 83 3.83 15.38 -11.50
C LEU A 83 3.40 16.01 -12.83
N GLY A 84 3.25 15.20 -13.86
CA GLY A 84 2.73 15.64 -15.16
C GLY A 84 1.22 15.93 -15.14
N MET A 85 0.50 15.40 -14.15
CA MET A 85 -0.93 15.62 -13.91
C MET A 85 -1.19 15.77 -12.42
N PRO A 86 -2.23 16.54 -11.99
CA PRO A 86 -2.57 16.72 -10.58
C PRO A 86 -3.29 15.48 -10.01
N CYS A 87 -2.73 14.31 -10.21
CA CYS A 87 -3.25 13.06 -9.66
C CYS A 87 -2.14 12.03 -9.45
N PHE A 88 -2.38 11.07 -8.59
CA PHE A 88 -1.54 9.88 -8.43
C PHE A 88 -2.39 8.68 -8.01
N GLU A 89 -1.84 7.48 -8.15
CA GLU A 89 -2.52 6.25 -7.76
C GLU A 89 -1.71 5.52 -6.69
N VAL A 90 -2.45 4.83 -5.81
CA VAL A 90 -1.87 3.93 -4.81
C VAL A 90 -2.43 2.54 -5.06
N PHE A 91 -1.55 1.57 -5.28
CA PHE A 91 -1.89 0.17 -5.30
C PHE A 91 -1.71 -0.39 -3.90
N PHE A 92 -2.79 -0.81 -3.30
CA PHE A 92 -2.86 -1.25 -1.92
C PHE A 92 -3.23 -2.73 -1.89
N SER A 93 -2.54 -3.51 -1.08
CA SER A 93 -2.87 -4.93 -0.88
C SER A 93 -2.75 -5.32 0.58
N ASP A 94 -3.53 -6.32 0.97
CA ASP A 94 -3.53 -6.87 2.32
C ASP A 94 -3.57 -8.40 2.25
N ALA A 95 -2.82 -9.06 3.12
CA ALA A 95 -2.79 -10.52 3.22
C ALA A 95 -4.06 -11.09 3.88
N ASN A 96 -4.76 -10.29 4.70
CA ASN A 96 -5.95 -10.67 5.43
C ASN A 96 -7.21 -10.12 4.77
N LEU A 97 -8.10 -11.00 4.32
CA LEU A 97 -9.34 -10.60 3.64
C LEU A 97 -10.28 -9.79 4.55
N ALA A 98 -10.41 -10.17 5.83
CA ALA A 98 -11.29 -9.45 6.76
C ALA A 98 -10.75 -8.04 7.04
N GLU A 99 -9.43 -7.87 7.19
CA GLU A 99 -8.77 -6.59 7.32
C GLU A 99 -8.93 -5.76 6.05
N SER A 100 -8.77 -6.36 4.86
CA SER A 100 -9.01 -5.73 3.56
C SER A 100 -10.40 -5.10 3.45
N ILE A 101 -11.44 -5.81 3.91
CA ILE A 101 -12.83 -5.30 3.88
C ILE A 101 -12.96 -4.08 4.82
N GLN A 102 -12.37 -4.11 6.01
CA GLN A 102 -12.39 -2.99 6.94
C GLN A 102 -11.62 -1.79 6.39
N LEU A 103 -10.46 -2.01 5.76
CA LEU A 103 -9.69 -0.97 5.08
C LEU A 103 -10.46 -0.37 3.90
N LEU A 104 -11.15 -1.19 3.09
CA LEU A 104 -12.02 -0.69 2.02
C LEU A 104 -13.12 0.23 2.56
N ASN A 105 -13.76 -0.15 3.66
CA ASN A 105 -14.77 0.68 4.30
C ASN A 105 -14.15 1.96 4.89
N SER A 106 -12.95 1.87 5.46
CA SER A 106 -12.19 3.04 5.93
C SER A 106 -11.92 4.03 4.79
N PHE A 107 -11.47 3.56 3.61
CA PHE A 107 -11.27 4.42 2.45
C PHE A 107 -12.56 5.11 1.99
N LYS A 108 -13.71 4.39 2.04
CA LYS A 108 -15.02 4.99 1.69
C LYS A 108 -15.37 6.17 2.60
N THR A 109 -14.95 6.18 3.87
CA THR A 109 -15.19 7.33 4.77
C THR A 109 -14.47 8.60 4.32
N MET A 110 -13.36 8.45 3.58
CA MET A 110 -12.52 9.54 3.08
C MET A 110 -12.86 9.97 1.64
N TYR A 111 -13.76 9.23 0.97
CA TYR A 111 -14.12 9.50 -0.42
C TYR A 111 -14.67 10.93 -0.59
N GLY A 112 -14.11 11.65 -1.55
CA GLY A 112 -14.51 13.02 -1.88
C GLY A 112 -14.10 14.09 -0.86
N LYS A 113 -13.54 13.74 0.29
CA LYS A 113 -13.06 14.69 1.29
C LYS A 113 -11.67 15.21 0.91
N SER A 114 -11.44 16.50 1.13
CA SER A 114 -10.11 17.10 0.98
C SER A 114 -9.26 16.73 2.20
N TYR A 115 -8.06 16.26 1.95
CA TYR A 115 -7.07 15.91 2.96
C TYR A 115 -5.80 16.77 2.78
N PRO A 116 -5.36 17.53 3.78
CA PRO A 116 -4.20 18.41 3.68
C PRO A 116 -2.91 17.60 3.65
N ILE A 117 -2.00 17.97 2.75
CA ILE A 117 -0.66 17.40 2.62
C ILE A 117 0.37 18.53 2.44
N ASN A 118 0.96 18.97 3.56
CA ASN A 118 1.90 20.09 3.56
C ASN A 118 1.33 21.32 2.80
N CYS A 119 2.02 21.85 1.78
CA CYS A 119 1.57 23.03 0.99
C CYS A 119 0.58 22.67 -0.13
N ASN A 120 -0.13 21.55 -0.05
CA ASN A 120 -1.07 21.03 -1.04
C ASN A 120 -2.24 20.32 -0.36
N SER A 121 -3.19 19.84 -1.13
CA SER A 121 -4.24 18.93 -0.66
C SER A 121 -4.47 17.80 -1.64
N MET A 122 -4.97 16.68 -1.13
CA MET A 122 -5.39 15.54 -1.93
C MET A 122 -6.84 15.15 -1.62
N LYS A 123 -7.51 14.55 -2.58
CA LYS A 123 -8.87 14.03 -2.46
C LYS A 123 -8.92 12.63 -3.05
N LEU A 124 -9.41 11.67 -2.28
CA LEU A 124 -9.68 10.32 -2.78
C LEU A 124 -10.90 10.37 -3.71
N VAL A 125 -10.70 10.11 -5.00
CA VAL A 125 -11.76 10.20 -6.04
C VAL A 125 -12.17 8.86 -6.62
N SER A 126 -11.38 7.79 -6.39
CA SER A 126 -11.75 6.43 -6.81
C SER A 126 -11.15 5.39 -5.88
N VAL A 127 -11.93 4.36 -5.62
CA VAL A 127 -11.50 3.11 -4.96
C VAL A 127 -11.98 1.96 -5.82
N ALA A 128 -11.08 1.28 -6.50
CA ALA A 128 -11.39 0.17 -7.39
C ALA A 128 -10.74 -1.13 -6.89
N ALA A 129 -11.54 -2.17 -6.75
CA ALA A 129 -10.99 -3.51 -6.51
C ALA A 129 -10.18 -3.96 -7.73
N GLN A 130 -9.03 -4.57 -7.48
CA GLN A 130 -8.19 -5.14 -8.52
C GLN A 130 -8.45 -6.63 -8.65
N LYS A 131 -8.65 -7.09 -9.88
CA LYS A 131 -8.72 -8.53 -10.13
C LYS A 131 -7.37 -9.16 -9.87
N LYS A 132 -7.35 -10.18 -9.02
CA LYS A 132 -6.14 -10.98 -8.81
C LYS A 132 -5.84 -11.74 -10.11
N LYS A 133 -4.66 -11.52 -10.67
CA LYS A 133 -4.16 -12.35 -11.77
C LYS A 133 -3.77 -13.70 -11.17
N GLU A 134 -4.42 -14.76 -11.60
CA GLU A 134 -4.02 -16.11 -11.23
C GLU A 134 -2.72 -16.46 -11.96
N ILE A 135 -1.70 -16.83 -11.19
CA ILE A 135 -0.41 -17.28 -11.73
C ILE A 135 -0.49 -18.79 -11.74
N THR A 136 -0.55 -19.37 -12.94
CA THR A 136 -0.62 -20.82 -13.17
C THR A 136 0.71 -21.42 -13.58
N ASP A 137 1.65 -20.57 -14.00
CA ASP A 137 2.97 -20.98 -14.43
C ASP A 137 3.88 -21.26 -13.23
N SER A 138 4.74 -22.28 -13.35
CA SER A 138 5.73 -22.62 -12.32
C SER A 138 6.88 -21.61 -12.23
N GLU A 139 7.08 -20.82 -13.29
CA GLU A 139 8.08 -19.76 -13.37
C GLU A 139 7.45 -18.47 -13.84
N ILE A 140 7.86 -17.35 -13.25
CA ILE A 140 7.43 -16.01 -13.65
C ILE A 140 8.62 -15.09 -13.85
N ILE A 141 8.50 -14.20 -14.83
CA ILE A 141 9.46 -13.12 -15.03
C ILE A 141 8.84 -11.83 -14.47
N VAL A 142 9.52 -11.20 -13.54
CA VAL A 142 9.10 -9.93 -12.94
C VAL A 142 10.04 -8.81 -13.34
N LYS A 143 9.48 -7.62 -13.64
CA LYS A 143 10.25 -6.40 -13.82
C LYS A 143 10.11 -5.56 -12.56
N MET A 144 11.21 -5.34 -11.87
CA MET A 144 11.24 -4.45 -10.72
C MET A 144 11.05 -3.00 -11.18
N LEU A 145 10.14 -2.27 -10.55
CA LEU A 145 9.90 -0.85 -10.80
C LEU A 145 10.63 0.06 -9.79
N SER A 146 11.19 -0.53 -8.74
CA SER A 146 12.06 0.10 -7.75
C SER A 146 13.25 -0.82 -7.47
N SER A 147 14.26 -0.32 -6.81
CA SER A 147 15.37 -1.15 -6.34
C SER A 147 14.87 -2.17 -5.33
N LEU A 148 15.34 -3.41 -5.46
CA LEU A 148 15.14 -4.44 -4.45
C LEU A 148 16.12 -4.18 -3.30
N ILE A 149 15.59 -4.09 -2.08
CA ILE A 149 16.39 -3.98 -0.86
C ILE A 149 16.24 -5.29 -0.10
N VAL A 150 17.33 -5.98 0.09
CA VAL A 150 17.42 -7.20 0.91
C VAL A 150 18.19 -6.87 2.17
N ARG A 151 17.59 -7.10 3.34
CA ARG A 151 18.20 -6.79 4.63
C ARG A 151 17.86 -7.84 5.67
N ARG A 152 18.77 -8.05 6.61
CA ARG A 152 18.52 -8.75 7.86
C ARG A 152 18.51 -7.73 9.00
N HIS A 153 17.40 -7.69 9.74
CA HIS A 153 17.30 -6.84 10.93
C HIS A 153 17.84 -7.59 12.13
N ASN A 154 18.75 -6.96 12.86
CA ASN A 154 19.23 -7.46 14.14
C ASN A 154 18.49 -6.73 15.27
N SER A 155 17.62 -7.46 15.98
CA SER A 155 16.82 -6.90 17.07
C SER A 155 17.61 -6.59 18.34
N ASP A 156 18.81 -7.17 18.50
CA ASP A 156 19.61 -7.01 19.72
C ASP A 156 20.25 -5.63 19.82
N ASP A 157 20.68 -5.09 18.67
CA ASP A 157 21.32 -3.77 18.57
C ASP A 157 20.56 -2.80 17.68
N ASN A 158 19.39 -3.20 17.17
CA ASN A 158 18.54 -2.45 16.25
C ASN A 158 19.27 -2.01 14.97
N SER A 159 20.21 -2.84 14.49
CA SER A 159 20.96 -2.61 13.25
C SER A 159 20.39 -3.38 12.08
N ASP A 160 20.67 -2.91 10.86
CA ASP A 160 20.32 -3.58 9.62
C ASP A 160 21.58 -3.92 8.82
N ILE A 161 21.69 -5.18 8.37
CA ILE A 161 22.70 -5.61 7.40
C ILE A 161 22.03 -5.67 6.03
N TYR A 162 22.55 -4.93 5.06
CA TYR A 162 22.03 -4.89 3.69
C TYR A 162 22.85 -5.80 2.79
N TYR A 163 22.15 -6.54 1.94
CA TYR A 163 22.74 -7.51 1.01
C TYR A 163 22.54 -7.06 -0.43
N THR A 164 23.57 -7.19 -1.22
CA THR A 164 23.54 -7.05 -2.68
C THR A 164 23.49 -8.42 -3.34
N TYR A 165 23.14 -8.47 -4.62
CA TYR A 165 23.09 -9.73 -5.36
C TYR A 165 24.47 -10.44 -5.48
N GLU A 166 25.56 -9.76 -5.10
CA GLU A 166 26.94 -10.28 -5.10
C GLU A 166 27.28 -10.98 -3.76
N ASP A 167 26.45 -10.81 -2.73
CA ASP A 167 26.65 -11.43 -1.43
C ASP A 167 26.11 -12.86 -1.41
N ASP A 168 26.87 -13.80 -0.88
CA ASP A 168 26.52 -15.23 -0.85
C ASP A 168 25.19 -15.49 -0.13
N GLU A 169 24.89 -14.72 0.92
CA GLU A 169 23.68 -14.85 1.73
C GLU A 169 22.45 -14.17 1.11
N PHE A 170 22.60 -13.44 -0.01
CA PHE A 170 21.50 -12.69 -0.64
C PHE A 170 20.27 -13.57 -0.89
N GLY A 171 20.48 -14.74 -1.47
CA GLY A 171 19.41 -15.69 -1.78
C GLY A 171 18.70 -16.22 -0.53
N GLU A 172 19.43 -16.47 0.53
CA GLU A 172 18.89 -16.98 1.81
C GLU A 172 18.07 -15.93 2.57
N VAL A 173 18.49 -14.66 2.48
CA VAL A 173 17.80 -13.54 3.15
C VAL A 173 16.58 -13.06 2.35
N LEU A 174 16.56 -13.29 1.04
CA LEU A 174 15.42 -12.95 0.17
C LEU A 174 14.21 -13.86 0.39
N HIS A 175 14.42 -15.11 0.82
CA HIS A 175 13.36 -16.09 1.11
C HIS A 175 12.75 -15.88 2.49
#